data_91008fe13462372c53e105aaf746be82
#
_entry.id   91008fe13462372c53e105aaf746be82
#
_cell.length_a   1.000
_cell.length_b   1.000
_cell.length_c   1.000
_cell.angle_alpha   90.00
_cell.angle_beta   90.00
_cell.angle_gamma   90.00
#
_symmetry.space_group_name_H-M   'P 1'
#
loop_
_entity.id
_entity.type
_entity.pdbx_description
1 polymer ?
#
loop_
_entity_poly.entity_id
_entity_poly.type
_entity_poly.pdbx_seq_one_letter_code
_entity_poly.pdbx_strand_id
1 'polypeptide(L)'
;MQYGVRHKGVLLMDGQKGPQYLNWISYRAVGAGAIITLALLFAARFTVKQSHLTAALLLIAMAIALVITFVMARARTALSYTGGGVQRMVLEDIISRLKKSGWSGRGKVIDIGCGSGAMPIMLAKKYPHVRAVGVDIWQKGEYSQALCEHNAELEGAKAHTEFRKGDAKSLPYMDGAFDAAVSTLVFSEVKQSDKAALMREALRVVKPGGYFAFCDTFYDEKKFGPVEALKDTLKDYAYGIHFVDMRNPDYAPGFLKKYYKIGKMGIIYGRKKENNDD
;
A
#
# COMPACT_ATOMS: atom_id res chain seq x y z
N MET A 1 -10.74 36.10 12.43
CA MET A 1 -10.69 35.77 10.98
C MET A 1 -9.42 34.97 10.73
N GLN A 2 -9.53 33.63 10.67
CA GLN A 2 -8.40 32.75 10.36
C GLN A 2 -8.44 32.46 8.85
N TYR A 3 -7.41 32.90 8.14
CA TYR A 3 -7.23 32.59 6.72
C TYR A 3 -6.81 31.13 6.57
N GLY A 4 -7.71 30.31 6.05
CA GLY A 4 -7.40 28.96 5.63
C GLY A 4 -6.46 28.98 4.43
N VAL A 5 -5.28 28.42 4.59
CA VAL A 5 -4.31 28.19 3.51
C VAL A 5 -4.87 27.11 2.59
N ARG A 6 -5.37 27.50 1.42
CA ARG A 6 -5.75 26.58 0.35
C ARG A 6 -4.48 25.98 -0.27
N HIS A 7 -4.07 24.80 0.16
CA HIS A 7 -3.17 23.98 -0.63
C HIS A 7 -3.96 23.37 -1.79
N LYS A 8 -3.54 23.66 -3.03
CA LYS A 8 -4.12 23.10 -4.25
C LYS A 8 -4.07 21.56 -4.19
N GLY A 9 -5.22 20.89 -4.09
CA GLY A 9 -5.36 19.50 -4.47
C GLY A 9 -5.82 18.50 -3.41
N VAL A 10 -6.02 18.85 -2.15
CA VAL A 10 -6.54 17.94 -1.12
C VAL A 10 -7.81 18.54 -0.53
N LEU A 11 -8.96 17.92 -0.82
CA LEU A 11 -10.16 18.07 0.00
C LEU A 11 -9.87 17.33 1.32
N LEU A 12 -9.23 18.05 2.27
CA LEU A 12 -9.40 17.71 3.67
C LEU A 12 -10.89 17.86 3.92
N MET A 13 -11.60 16.78 4.17
CA MET A 13 -13.01 16.85 4.54
C MET A 13 -13.07 17.59 5.88
N ASP A 14 -13.34 18.89 5.84
CA ASP A 14 -13.55 19.72 7.02
C ASP A 14 -14.62 19.04 7.88
N GLY A 15 -14.23 18.64 9.10
CA GLY A 15 -15.11 17.99 10.06
C GLY A 15 -14.77 16.55 10.45
N GLN A 16 -13.80 15.87 9.83
CA GLN A 16 -13.38 14.55 10.32
C GLN A 16 -12.41 14.70 11.51
N LYS A 17 -12.85 14.21 12.68
CA LYS A 17 -12.10 14.26 13.94
C LYS A 17 -10.97 13.20 14.08
N GLY A 18 -10.59 12.50 13.02
CA GLY A 18 -9.61 11.43 13.08
C GLY A 18 -8.73 11.28 11.83
N PRO A 19 -7.63 10.49 11.92
CA PRO A 19 -6.69 10.30 10.82
C PRO A 19 -7.35 9.60 9.62
N GLN A 20 -6.97 10.03 8.42
CA GLN A 20 -7.52 9.54 7.16
C GLN A 20 -6.53 8.60 6.48
N TYR A 21 -6.61 7.32 6.79
CA TYR A 21 -5.86 6.30 6.09
C TYR A 21 -6.63 5.81 4.88
N LEU A 22 -6.08 6.08 3.69
CA LEU A 22 -6.73 5.75 2.44
C LEU A 22 -6.73 4.23 2.21
N ASN A 23 -7.82 3.76 1.65
CA ASN A 23 -8.02 2.34 1.40
C ASN A 23 -7.42 1.92 0.06
N TRP A 24 -7.00 0.67 -0.07
CA TRP A 24 -6.50 0.11 -1.34
C TRP A 24 -7.58 0.03 -2.43
N ILE A 25 -8.87 0.09 -2.06
CA ILE A 25 -9.99 0.24 -2.99
C ILE A 25 -10.53 1.67 -2.88
N SER A 26 -10.51 2.42 -3.99
CA SER A 26 -11.07 3.77 -4.03
C SER A 26 -12.57 3.77 -3.79
N TYR A 27 -13.08 4.71 -2.99
CA TYR A 27 -14.52 4.93 -2.84
C TYR A 27 -15.20 5.32 -4.16
N ARG A 28 -14.46 5.97 -5.07
CA ARG A 28 -14.95 6.35 -6.40
C ARG A 28 -15.29 5.12 -7.24
N ALA A 29 -14.53 4.04 -7.12
CA ALA A 29 -14.83 2.79 -7.81
C ALA A 29 -16.14 2.16 -7.32
N VAL A 30 -16.40 2.18 -6.01
CA VAL A 30 -17.66 1.70 -5.43
C VAL A 30 -18.83 2.60 -5.86
N GLY A 31 -18.63 3.93 -5.82
CA GLY A 31 -19.62 4.91 -6.26
C GLY A 31 -19.98 4.76 -7.75
N ALA A 32 -18.98 4.58 -8.61
CA ALA A 32 -19.21 4.31 -10.05
C ALA A 32 -20.04 3.04 -10.26
N GLY A 33 -19.75 1.96 -9.53
CA GLY A 33 -20.55 0.73 -9.57
C GLY A 33 -22.03 0.97 -9.18
N ALA A 34 -22.27 1.76 -8.14
CA ALA A 34 -23.63 2.13 -7.74
C ALA A 34 -24.35 2.96 -8.81
N ILE A 35 -23.67 3.93 -9.43
CA ILE A 35 -24.22 4.74 -10.53
C ILE A 35 -24.56 3.86 -11.73
N ILE A 36 -23.69 2.94 -12.13
CA ILE A 36 -23.93 1.99 -13.23
C ILE A 36 -25.16 1.12 -12.92
N THR A 37 -25.27 0.61 -11.68
CA THR A 37 -26.42 -0.19 -11.27
C THR A 37 -27.75 0.58 -11.42
N LEU A 38 -27.78 1.85 -10.97
CA LEU A 38 -28.96 2.71 -11.10
C LEU A 38 -29.28 3.04 -12.56
N ALA A 39 -28.26 3.31 -13.39
CA ALA A 39 -28.43 3.57 -14.82
C ALA A 39 -29.03 2.36 -15.55
N LEU A 40 -28.59 1.15 -15.25
CA LEU A 40 -29.13 -0.08 -15.83
C LEU A 40 -30.58 -0.32 -15.41
N LEU A 41 -30.93 -0.06 -14.14
CA LEU A 41 -32.30 -0.13 -13.66
C LEU A 41 -33.22 0.85 -14.42
N PHE A 42 -32.75 2.10 -14.57
CA PHE A 42 -33.47 3.13 -15.29
C PHE A 42 -33.70 2.74 -16.76
N ALA A 43 -32.64 2.28 -17.45
CA ALA A 43 -32.73 1.82 -18.83
C ALA A 43 -33.72 0.65 -18.99
N ALA A 44 -33.69 -0.34 -18.11
CA ALA A 44 -34.62 -1.46 -18.11
C ALA A 44 -36.09 -1.00 -17.98
N ARG A 45 -36.34 0.01 -17.10
CA ARG A 45 -37.68 0.58 -16.90
C ARG A 45 -38.24 1.23 -18.17
N PHE A 46 -37.40 1.88 -18.98
CA PHE A 46 -37.83 2.53 -20.22
C PHE A 46 -37.97 1.55 -21.37
N THR A 47 -37.16 0.49 -21.43
CA THR A 47 -37.18 -0.47 -22.55
C THR A 47 -38.26 -1.55 -22.42
N VAL A 48 -38.85 -1.74 -21.24
CA VAL A 48 -39.83 -2.82 -20.99
C VAL A 48 -41.05 -2.79 -21.92
N LYS A 49 -41.49 -1.58 -22.32
CA LYS A 49 -42.62 -1.42 -23.24
C LYS A 49 -42.24 -1.68 -24.70
N GLN A 50 -40.96 -1.60 -25.05
CA GLN A 50 -40.47 -1.76 -26.42
C GLN A 50 -40.01 -3.20 -26.70
N SER A 51 -39.31 -3.83 -25.72
CA SER A 51 -38.80 -5.19 -25.83
C SER A 51 -38.61 -5.81 -24.45
N HIS A 52 -39.40 -6.82 -24.14
CA HIS A 52 -39.26 -7.57 -22.89
C HIS A 52 -37.91 -8.29 -22.78
N LEU A 53 -37.35 -8.76 -23.91
CA LEU A 53 -36.05 -9.41 -23.94
C LEU A 53 -34.91 -8.41 -23.55
N THR A 54 -34.93 -7.23 -24.15
CA THR A 54 -33.93 -6.19 -23.84
C THR A 54 -34.02 -5.76 -22.37
N ALA A 55 -35.25 -5.57 -21.87
CA ALA A 55 -35.43 -5.23 -20.44
C ALA A 55 -34.92 -6.33 -19.51
N ALA A 56 -35.17 -7.61 -19.83
CA ALA A 56 -34.68 -8.74 -19.05
C ALA A 56 -33.13 -8.79 -19.03
N LEU A 57 -32.47 -8.58 -20.17
CA LEU A 57 -31.01 -8.54 -20.25
C LEU A 57 -30.41 -7.39 -19.42
N LEU A 58 -31.05 -6.21 -19.44
CA LEU A 58 -30.64 -5.07 -18.62
C LEU A 58 -30.81 -5.34 -17.12
N LEU A 59 -31.85 -6.03 -16.69
CA LEU A 59 -32.06 -6.43 -15.31
C LEU A 59 -31.02 -7.46 -14.86
N ILE A 60 -30.64 -8.40 -15.71
CA ILE A 60 -29.56 -9.35 -15.42
C ILE A 60 -28.23 -8.59 -15.27
N ALA A 61 -27.92 -7.67 -16.19
CA ALA A 61 -26.71 -6.85 -16.11
C ALA A 61 -26.71 -5.98 -14.84
N MET A 62 -27.86 -5.43 -14.46
CA MET A 62 -28.04 -4.68 -13.19
C MET A 62 -27.76 -5.57 -11.97
N ALA A 63 -28.31 -6.78 -11.94
CA ALA A 63 -28.09 -7.71 -10.84
C ALA A 63 -26.60 -8.06 -10.70
N ILE A 64 -25.90 -8.30 -11.81
CA ILE A 64 -24.46 -8.54 -11.82
C ILE A 64 -23.69 -7.30 -11.31
N ALA A 65 -24.01 -6.10 -11.78
CA ALA A 65 -23.39 -4.86 -11.35
C ALA A 65 -23.61 -4.61 -9.84
N LEU A 66 -24.80 -4.90 -9.34
CA LEU A 66 -25.14 -4.80 -7.92
C LEU A 66 -24.28 -5.75 -7.06
N VAL A 67 -24.15 -7.01 -7.48
CA VAL A 67 -23.29 -8.00 -6.78
C VAL A 67 -21.84 -7.55 -6.77
N ILE A 68 -21.30 -7.10 -7.91
CA ILE A 68 -19.93 -6.59 -8.00
C ILE A 68 -19.74 -5.40 -7.06
N THR A 69 -20.65 -4.43 -7.09
CA THR A 69 -20.61 -3.24 -6.23
C THR A 69 -20.66 -3.61 -4.75
N PHE A 70 -21.53 -4.54 -4.37
CA PHE A 70 -21.61 -5.06 -3.00
C PHE A 70 -20.31 -5.73 -2.56
N VAL A 71 -19.73 -6.61 -3.40
CA VAL A 71 -18.46 -7.27 -3.13
C VAL A 71 -17.34 -6.24 -2.98
N MET A 72 -17.29 -5.22 -3.84
CA MET A 72 -16.30 -4.13 -3.74
C MET A 72 -16.48 -3.33 -2.45
N ALA A 73 -17.71 -3.01 -2.03
CA ALA A 73 -17.99 -2.31 -0.79
C ALA A 73 -17.55 -3.13 0.42
N ARG A 74 -17.87 -4.43 0.45
CA ARG A 74 -17.41 -5.37 1.50
C ARG A 74 -15.89 -5.50 1.52
N ALA A 75 -15.26 -5.60 0.34
CA ALA A 75 -13.81 -5.65 0.23
C ALA A 75 -13.16 -4.35 0.76
N ARG A 76 -13.72 -3.19 0.41
CA ARG A 76 -13.25 -1.90 0.93
C ARG A 76 -13.32 -1.85 2.47
N THR A 77 -14.43 -2.28 3.06
CA THR A 77 -14.59 -2.31 4.52
C THR A 77 -13.53 -3.22 5.17
N ALA A 78 -13.36 -4.44 4.64
CA ALA A 78 -12.39 -5.39 5.18
C ALA A 78 -10.93 -4.95 5.00
N LEU A 79 -10.61 -4.26 3.89
CA LEU A 79 -9.27 -3.73 3.61
C LEU A 79 -8.97 -2.40 4.30
N SER A 80 -9.93 -1.78 5.01
CA SER A 80 -9.67 -0.50 5.67
C SER A 80 -8.64 -0.66 6.79
N TYR A 81 -7.90 0.39 7.06
CA TYR A 81 -6.95 0.42 8.18
C TYR A 81 -7.67 0.29 9.53
N THR A 82 -8.83 0.91 9.68
CA THR A 82 -9.62 0.95 10.93
C THR A 82 -10.78 -0.04 10.95
N GLY A 83 -11.51 -0.19 9.86
CA GLY A 83 -12.77 -0.95 9.81
C GLY A 83 -12.61 -2.47 9.78
N GLY A 84 -11.83 -3.01 8.84
CA GLY A 84 -11.59 -4.46 8.71
C GLY A 84 -10.26 -4.90 9.27
N GLY A 85 -9.34 -3.97 9.46
CA GLY A 85 -8.03 -4.23 10.02
C GLY A 85 -7.01 -4.91 9.10
N VAL A 86 -7.40 -5.42 7.91
CA VAL A 86 -6.48 -6.18 7.03
C VAL A 86 -5.26 -5.34 6.63
N GLN A 87 -5.45 -4.08 6.23
CA GLN A 87 -4.33 -3.21 5.88
C GLN A 87 -3.38 -3.04 7.09
N ARG A 88 -3.92 -2.81 8.27
CA ARG A 88 -3.15 -2.70 9.50
C ARG A 88 -2.40 -3.98 9.81
N MET A 89 -3.06 -5.15 9.71
CA MET A 89 -2.43 -6.46 9.95
C MET A 89 -1.27 -6.72 9.01
N VAL A 90 -1.39 -6.37 7.72
CA VAL A 90 -0.28 -6.46 6.75
C VAL A 90 0.90 -5.58 7.17
N LEU A 91 0.66 -4.34 7.62
CA LEU A 91 1.75 -3.47 8.10
C LEU A 91 2.40 -4.04 9.37
N GLU A 92 1.62 -4.61 10.28
CA GLU A 92 2.14 -5.29 11.49
C GLU A 92 2.99 -6.51 11.13
N ASP A 93 2.58 -7.30 10.12
CA ASP A 93 3.37 -8.42 9.60
C ASP A 93 4.71 -7.95 9.04
N ILE A 94 4.75 -6.88 8.24
CA ILE A 94 5.99 -6.31 7.70
C ILE A 94 6.94 -5.91 8.85
N ILE A 95 6.42 -5.21 9.85
CA ILE A 95 7.20 -4.81 11.04
C ILE A 95 7.71 -6.04 11.80
N SER A 96 6.87 -7.08 11.94
CA SER A 96 7.26 -8.34 12.58
C SER A 96 8.41 -9.02 11.86
N ARG A 97 8.39 -9.04 10.49
CA ARG A 97 9.47 -9.61 9.67
C ARG A 97 10.74 -8.77 9.76
N LEU A 98 10.61 -7.44 9.78
CA LEU A 98 11.73 -6.54 10.02
C LEU A 98 12.39 -6.82 11.39
N LYS A 99 11.61 -7.06 12.44
CA LYS A 99 12.13 -7.50 13.75
C LYS A 99 12.80 -8.85 13.68
N LYS A 100 12.23 -9.82 12.96
CA LYS A 100 12.81 -11.15 12.78
C LYS A 100 14.14 -11.14 12.02
N SER A 101 14.40 -10.15 11.15
CA SER A 101 15.70 -9.98 10.51
C SER A 101 16.80 -9.50 11.46
N GLY A 102 16.47 -9.15 12.71
CA GLY A 102 17.38 -8.67 13.73
C GLY A 102 17.33 -7.17 14.00
N TRP A 103 16.44 -6.41 13.33
CA TRP A 103 16.30 -4.99 13.57
C TRP A 103 15.89 -4.69 15.02
N SER A 104 16.64 -3.83 15.68
CA SER A 104 16.49 -3.52 17.11
C SER A 104 15.20 -2.74 17.45
N GLY A 105 14.55 -2.10 16.48
CA GLY A 105 13.47 -1.14 16.72
C GLY A 105 13.99 0.28 16.99
N ARG A 106 15.16 0.61 16.46
CA ARG A 106 15.80 1.92 16.60
C ARG A 106 16.34 2.40 15.26
N GLY A 107 16.69 3.70 15.19
CA GLY A 107 17.34 4.31 14.05
C GLY A 107 16.36 4.91 13.03
N LYS A 108 16.88 5.23 11.85
CA LYS A 108 16.14 5.88 10.78
C LYS A 108 15.57 4.82 9.83
N VAL A 109 14.25 4.78 9.65
CA VAL A 109 13.57 3.81 8.79
C VAL A 109 12.87 4.55 7.65
N ILE A 110 13.06 4.08 6.41
CA ILE A 110 12.33 4.59 5.25
C ILE A 110 11.16 3.67 4.87
N ASP A 111 10.00 4.26 4.62
CA ASP A 111 8.86 3.61 3.98
C ASP A 111 8.72 4.13 2.54
N ILE A 112 8.98 3.25 1.57
CA ILE A 112 8.98 3.56 0.15
C ILE A 112 7.56 3.34 -0.39
N GLY A 113 6.94 4.42 -0.92
CA GLY A 113 5.54 4.44 -1.33
C GLY A 113 4.58 4.52 -0.15
N CYS A 114 4.83 5.45 0.76
CA CYS A 114 4.13 5.56 2.05
C CYS A 114 2.64 5.93 1.95
N GLY A 115 2.15 6.33 0.78
CA GLY A 115 0.74 6.65 0.54
C GLY A 115 0.19 7.73 1.48
N SER A 116 -0.62 7.32 2.46
CA SER A 116 -1.23 8.18 3.49
C SER A 116 -0.44 8.22 4.82
N GLY A 117 0.77 7.68 4.85
CA GLY A 117 1.68 7.72 6.00
C GLY A 117 1.42 6.68 7.09
N ALA A 118 0.59 5.65 6.83
CA ALA A 118 0.19 4.67 7.84
C ALA A 118 1.39 3.92 8.45
N MET A 119 2.33 3.42 7.63
CA MET A 119 3.49 2.68 8.10
C MET A 119 4.48 3.55 8.89
N PRO A 120 4.91 4.74 8.42
CA PRO A 120 5.77 5.63 9.19
C PRO A 120 5.16 6.02 10.54
N ILE A 121 3.86 6.33 10.58
CA ILE A 121 3.15 6.68 11.81
C ILE A 121 3.09 5.48 12.77
N MET A 122 2.79 4.29 12.26
CA MET A 122 2.78 3.06 13.08
C MET A 122 4.16 2.76 13.68
N LEU A 123 5.24 2.91 12.90
CA LEU A 123 6.62 2.73 13.36
C LEU A 123 6.97 3.73 14.46
N ALA A 124 6.68 5.02 14.25
CA ALA A 124 6.95 6.08 15.21
C ALA A 124 6.21 5.88 16.54
N LYS A 125 4.95 5.46 16.49
CA LYS A 125 4.14 5.17 17.70
C LYS A 125 4.60 3.92 18.44
N LYS A 126 5.04 2.91 17.73
CA LYS A 126 5.41 1.61 18.33
C LYS A 126 6.85 1.61 18.86
N TYR A 127 7.73 2.44 18.29
CA TYR A 127 9.17 2.45 18.61
C TYR A 127 9.64 3.88 18.87
N PRO A 128 9.76 4.30 20.16
CA PRO A 128 10.09 5.69 20.52
C PRO A 128 11.48 6.17 20.05
N HIS A 129 12.37 5.25 19.69
CA HIS A 129 13.71 5.57 19.19
C HIS A 129 13.82 5.46 17.65
N VAL A 130 12.69 5.36 16.95
CA VAL A 130 12.63 5.36 15.48
C VAL A 130 12.36 6.76 14.98
N ARG A 131 13.09 7.18 13.93
CA ARG A 131 12.71 8.26 13.05
C ARG A 131 12.23 7.66 11.74
N ALA A 132 10.93 7.72 11.49
CA ALA A 132 10.32 7.13 10.30
C ALA A 132 10.18 8.18 9.19
N VAL A 133 10.68 7.84 8.00
CA VAL A 133 10.62 8.69 6.81
C VAL A 133 9.71 8.03 5.78
N GLY A 134 8.64 8.69 5.38
CA GLY A 134 7.77 8.26 4.30
C GLY A 134 8.14 8.96 2.99
N VAL A 135 8.28 8.19 1.92
CA VAL A 135 8.52 8.72 0.57
C VAL A 135 7.46 8.22 -0.38
N ASP A 136 6.87 9.13 -1.15
CA ASP A 136 5.91 8.78 -2.19
C ASP A 136 5.97 9.82 -3.33
N ILE A 137 5.54 9.43 -4.52
CA ILE A 137 5.46 10.34 -5.67
C ILE A 137 4.18 11.18 -5.65
N TRP A 138 3.15 10.71 -4.92
CA TRP A 138 1.81 11.32 -4.77
C TRP A 138 1.17 11.78 -6.08
N GLN A 139 1.25 10.97 -7.11
CA GLN A 139 0.61 11.29 -8.40
C GLN A 139 -0.90 11.02 -8.42
N LYS A 140 -1.39 10.15 -7.53
CA LYS A 140 -2.82 9.84 -7.44
C LYS A 140 -3.47 10.80 -6.43
N GLY A 141 -4.43 11.61 -6.88
CA GLY A 141 -4.97 12.76 -6.19
C GLY A 141 -5.68 12.54 -4.84
N GLU A 142 -5.70 11.30 -4.32
CA GLU A 142 -6.22 11.00 -2.97
C GLU A 142 -5.09 10.96 -1.92
N TYR A 143 -3.81 10.88 -2.35
CA TYR A 143 -2.63 10.85 -1.49
C TYR A 143 -1.84 12.15 -1.61
N SER A 144 -1.29 12.64 -0.51
CA SER A 144 -0.43 13.82 -0.52
C SER A 144 0.48 13.85 0.71
N GLN A 145 1.57 14.59 0.62
CA GLN A 145 2.43 14.86 1.75
C GLN A 145 1.66 15.54 2.89
N ALA A 146 0.82 16.53 2.57
CA ALA A 146 0.01 17.23 3.56
C ALA A 146 -0.96 16.29 4.32
N LEU A 147 -1.53 15.29 3.65
CA LEU A 147 -2.35 14.28 4.31
C LEU A 147 -1.53 13.44 5.30
N CYS A 148 -0.30 13.05 4.92
CA CYS A 148 0.59 12.28 5.81
C CYS A 148 0.96 13.10 7.05
N GLU A 149 1.33 14.37 6.88
CA GLU A 149 1.68 15.31 7.95
C GLU A 149 0.49 15.54 8.90
N HIS A 150 -0.71 15.72 8.34
CA HIS A 150 -1.95 15.86 9.11
C HIS A 150 -2.27 14.60 9.91
N ASN A 151 -2.17 13.40 9.30
CA ASN A 151 -2.36 12.13 9.99
C ASN A 151 -1.34 11.96 11.12
N ALA A 152 -0.08 12.30 10.90
CA ALA A 152 0.97 12.21 11.90
C ALA A 152 0.73 13.18 13.09
N GLU A 153 0.19 14.35 12.82
CA GLU A 153 -0.20 15.31 13.86
C GLU A 153 -1.36 14.79 14.70
N LEU A 154 -2.43 14.31 14.07
CA LEU A 154 -3.59 13.73 14.77
C LEU A 154 -3.23 12.49 15.60
N GLU A 155 -2.25 11.71 15.16
CA GLU A 155 -1.77 10.50 15.84
C GLU A 155 -0.65 10.78 16.88
N GLY A 156 -0.23 12.05 17.03
CA GLY A 156 0.86 12.42 17.96
C GLY A 156 2.24 11.92 17.53
N ALA A 157 2.42 11.59 16.25
CA ALA A 157 3.66 11.01 15.71
C ALA A 157 4.55 12.02 14.98
N LYS A 158 4.13 13.29 14.84
CA LYS A 158 4.79 14.32 14.03
C LYS A 158 6.27 14.52 14.36
N ALA A 159 6.64 14.47 15.63
CA ALA A 159 8.03 14.66 16.07
C ALA A 159 8.99 13.53 15.60
N HIS A 160 8.45 12.35 15.28
CA HIS A 160 9.20 11.16 14.90
C HIS A 160 8.98 10.72 13.45
N THR A 161 8.23 11.52 12.66
CA THR A 161 7.95 11.24 11.25
C THR A 161 8.39 12.40 10.36
N GLU A 162 8.80 12.04 9.14
CA GLU A 162 9.12 12.98 8.07
C GLU A 162 8.53 12.43 6.78
N PHE A 163 7.97 13.31 5.93
CA PHE A 163 7.41 12.91 4.64
C PHE A 163 8.01 13.73 3.52
N ARG A 164 8.44 13.06 2.44
CA ARG A 164 9.07 13.71 1.28
C ARG A 164 8.56 13.13 -0.03
N LYS A 165 8.48 13.98 -1.03
CA LYS A 165 8.23 13.55 -2.40
C LYS A 165 9.47 12.87 -2.97
N GLY A 166 9.30 11.68 -3.58
CA GLY A 166 10.39 10.95 -4.24
C GLY A 166 9.86 9.78 -5.07
N ASP A 167 10.61 9.43 -6.11
CA ASP A 167 10.31 8.28 -6.98
C ASP A 167 11.08 7.06 -6.47
N ALA A 168 10.40 5.92 -6.36
CA ALA A 168 11.01 4.65 -5.97
C ALA A 168 12.08 4.15 -6.97
N LYS A 169 12.09 4.69 -8.19
CA LYS A 169 13.14 4.41 -9.20
C LYS A 169 14.45 5.12 -8.92
N SER A 170 14.40 6.24 -8.19
CA SER A 170 15.57 7.06 -7.84
C SER A 170 15.23 7.82 -6.57
N LEU A 171 15.58 7.25 -5.44
CA LEU A 171 15.28 7.82 -4.13
C LEU A 171 16.18 9.02 -3.84
N PRO A 172 15.64 10.16 -3.34
CA PRO A 172 16.40 11.39 -3.12
C PRO A 172 17.26 11.32 -1.85
N TYR A 173 18.00 10.24 -1.67
CA TYR A 173 18.86 9.99 -0.51
C TYR A 173 20.18 9.37 -0.95
N MET A 174 21.23 9.66 -0.17
CA MET A 174 22.55 9.04 -0.34
C MET A 174 22.52 7.56 0.05
N ASP A 175 23.52 6.81 -0.41
CA ASP A 175 23.75 5.43 -0.04
C ASP A 175 23.88 5.32 1.49
N GLY A 176 23.26 4.29 2.06
CA GLY A 176 23.35 4.03 3.48
C GLY A 176 22.72 5.09 4.40
N ALA A 177 21.76 5.87 3.94
CA ALA A 177 21.09 6.90 4.74
C ALA A 177 20.18 6.36 5.85
N PHE A 178 19.77 5.08 5.77
CA PHE A 178 18.76 4.48 6.64
C PHE A 178 19.25 3.18 7.29
N ASP A 179 18.82 2.94 8.53
CA ASP A 179 19.07 1.70 9.25
C ASP A 179 18.18 0.56 8.76
N ALA A 180 17.00 0.91 8.23
CA ALA A 180 16.10 -0.07 7.63
C ALA A 180 15.21 0.55 6.55
N ALA A 181 14.70 -0.31 5.63
CA ALA A 181 13.71 0.04 4.63
C ALA A 181 12.51 -0.90 4.66
N VAL A 182 11.32 -0.33 4.49
CA VAL A 182 10.07 -1.07 4.29
C VAL A 182 9.35 -0.56 3.04
N SER A 183 8.47 -1.38 2.47
CA SER A 183 7.61 -1.00 1.35
C SER A 183 6.37 -1.89 1.32
N THR A 184 5.22 -1.34 0.90
CA THR A 184 3.95 -2.06 0.84
C THR A 184 3.24 -1.81 -0.48
N LEU A 185 3.17 -2.82 -1.37
CA LEU A 185 2.46 -2.81 -2.66
C LEU A 185 2.87 -1.67 -3.61
N VAL A 186 4.16 -1.36 -3.67
CA VAL A 186 4.70 -0.25 -4.47
C VAL A 186 5.38 -0.74 -5.73
N PHE A 187 6.28 -1.72 -5.62
CA PHE A 187 7.09 -2.17 -6.75
C PHE A 187 6.24 -2.72 -7.90
N SER A 188 5.13 -3.40 -7.59
CA SER A 188 4.17 -3.88 -8.61
C SER A 188 3.46 -2.75 -9.35
N GLU A 189 3.33 -1.56 -8.77
CA GLU A 189 2.62 -0.41 -9.35
C GLU A 189 3.55 0.51 -10.17
N VAL A 190 4.84 0.49 -9.92
CA VAL A 190 5.81 1.30 -10.67
C VAL A 190 5.94 0.75 -12.09
N LYS A 191 5.78 1.62 -13.10
CA LYS A 191 5.97 1.28 -14.52
C LYS A 191 7.46 1.11 -14.82
N GLN A 192 7.99 -0.07 -14.55
CA GLN A 192 9.35 -0.49 -14.85
C GLN A 192 9.37 -1.99 -15.09
N SER A 193 10.09 -2.45 -16.11
CA SER A 193 10.21 -3.87 -16.45
C SER A 193 11.05 -4.64 -15.43
N ASP A 194 12.21 -4.10 -15.05
CA ASP A 194 13.07 -4.70 -14.02
C ASP A 194 12.60 -4.30 -12.63
N LYS A 195 11.80 -5.18 -11.99
CA LYS A 195 11.33 -4.97 -10.62
C LYS A 195 12.43 -5.16 -9.58
N ALA A 196 13.44 -5.96 -9.89
CA ALA A 196 14.60 -6.14 -9.00
C ALA A 196 15.42 -4.83 -8.89
N ALA A 197 15.47 -4.02 -9.96
CA ALA A 197 16.12 -2.71 -9.91
C ALA A 197 15.50 -1.78 -8.85
N LEU A 198 14.17 -1.83 -8.66
CA LEU A 198 13.49 -1.05 -7.62
C LEU A 198 13.91 -1.51 -6.22
N MET A 199 14.09 -2.82 -6.02
CA MET A 199 14.55 -3.34 -4.73
C MET A 199 16.02 -3.04 -4.50
N ARG A 200 16.87 -3.06 -5.55
CA ARG A 200 18.28 -2.62 -5.47
C ARG A 200 18.36 -1.15 -5.05
N GLU A 201 17.53 -0.29 -5.65
CA GLU A 201 17.46 1.12 -5.26
C GLU A 201 16.99 1.30 -3.82
N ALA A 202 16.00 0.52 -3.37
CA ALA A 202 15.57 0.51 -1.98
C ALA A 202 16.70 0.06 -1.03
N LEU A 203 17.49 -0.94 -1.44
CA LEU A 203 18.64 -1.42 -0.67
C LEU A 203 19.83 -0.45 -0.73
N ARG A 204 20.01 0.32 -1.81
CA ARG A 204 21.08 1.32 -1.92
C ARG A 204 21.03 2.31 -0.74
N VAL A 205 19.87 2.81 -0.40
CA VAL A 205 19.70 3.80 0.67
C VAL A 205 19.74 3.19 2.08
N VAL A 206 19.76 1.86 2.22
CA VAL A 206 19.97 1.16 3.50
C VAL A 206 21.47 1.07 3.78
N LYS A 207 21.87 1.24 5.03
CA LYS A 207 23.27 1.05 5.50
C LYS A 207 23.75 -0.37 5.21
N PRO A 208 25.06 -0.57 4.98
CA PRO A 208 25.66 -1.90 5.06
C PRO A 208 25.26 -2.58 6.39
N GLY A 209 24.90 -3.86 6.33
CA GLY A 209 24.36 -4.62 7.48
C GLY A 209 22.97 -4.21 7.96
N GLY A 210 22.36 -3.19 7.37
CA GLY A 210 21.00 -2.72 7.69
C GLY A 210 19.92 -3.69 7.22
N TYR A 211 18.66 -3.37 7.49
CA TYR A 211 17.55 -4.32 7.42
C TYR A 211 16.51 -3.90 6.39
N PHE A 212 15.78 -4.87 5.87
CA PHE A 212 14.64 -4.56 4.99
C PHE A 212 13.48 -5.57 5.16
N ALA A 213 12.27 -5.10 4.85
CA ALA A 213 11.09 -5.94 4.72
C ALA A 213 10.13 -5.32 3.69
N PHE A 214 9.96 -5.99 2.56
CA PHE A 214 9.14 -5.54 1.44
C PHE A 214 7.96 -6.49 1.24
N CYS A 215 6.76 -5.95 1.21
CA CYS A 215 5.54 -6.67 0.90
C CYS A 215 5.00 -6.23 -0.45
N ASP A 216 4.84 -7.18 -1.37
CA ASP A 216 4.23 -6.91 -2.68
C ASP A 216 3.55 -8.16 -3.25
N THR A 217 2.98 -8.04 -4.44
CA THR A 217 2.35 -9.13 -5.19
C THR A 217 3.39 -10.03 -5.86
N PHE A 218 4.35 -10.54 -5.08
CA PHE A 218 5.49 -11.31 -5.60
C PHE A 218 5.12 -12.61 -6.31
N TYR A 219 3.92 -13.14 -6.06
CA TYR A 219 3.36 -14.27 -6.80
C TYR A 219 2.68 -13.85 -8.12
N ASP A 220 2.73 -12.59 -8.52
CA ASP A 220 2.37 -12.16 -9.87
C ASP A 220 3.57 -12.34 -10.81
N GLU A 221 3.76 -13.55 -11.33
CA GLU A 221 4.90 -13.91 -12.17
C GLU A 221 5.02 -13.04 -13.44
N LYS A 222 3.90 -12.48 -13.92
CA LYS A 222 3.93 -11.51 -15.04
C LYS A 222 4.68 -10.23 -14.69
N LYS A 223 4.72 -9.87 -13.40
CA LYS A 223 5.38 -8.64 -12.92
C LYS A 223 6.78 -8.91 -12.37
N PHE A 224 6.95 -9.99 -11.62
CA PHE A 224 8.16 -10.26 -10.86
C PHE A 224 8.96 -11.46 -11.34
N GLY A 225 8.43 -12.25 -12.27
CA GLY A 225 8.98 -13.57 -12.58
C GLY A 225 8.79 -14.58 -11.42
N PRO A 226 9.43 -15.74 -11.49
CA PRO A 226 9.41 -16.72 -10.41
C PRO A 226 10.04 -16.15 -9.13
N VAL A 227 9.44 -16.44 -7.97
CA VAL A 227 9.92 -15.94 -6.66
C VAL A 227 11.37 -16.37 -6.38
N GLU A 228 11.75 -17.56 -6.77
CA GLU A 228 13.11 -18.06 -6.56
C GLU A 228 14.14 -17.26 -7.37
N ALA A 229 13.83 -16.91 -8.63
CA ALA A 229 14.70 -16.07 -9.45
C ALA A 229 14.86 -14.66 -8.83
N LEU A 230 13.79 -14.10 -8.27
CA LEU A 230 13.84 -12.82 -7.56
C LEU A 230 14.73 -12.91 -6.31
N LYS A 231 14.61 -14.00 -5.53
CA LYS A 231 15.49 -14.24 -4.37
C LYS A 231 16.95 -14.36 -4.79
N ASP A 232 17.22 -15.10 -5.85
CA ASP A 232 18.59 -15.29 -6.36
C ASP A 232 19.21 -13.94 -6.77
N THR A 233 18.46 -13.09 -7.47
CA THR A 233 18.92 -11.74 -7.83
C THR A 233 19.24 -10.88 -6.59
N LEU A 234 18.49 -11.05 -5.50
CA LEU A 234 18.74 -10.29 -4.29
C LEU A 234 19.94 -10.80 -3.47
N LYS A 235 20.38 -12.05 -3.66
CA LYS A 235 21.55 -12.61 -2.97
C LYS A 235 22.86 -11.84 -3.22
N ASP A 236 22.95 -11.12 -4.33
CA ASP A 236 24.10 -10.28 -4.63
C ASP A 236 24.18 -9.05 -3.71
N TYR A 237 23.04 -8.59 -3.20
CA TYR A 237 22.90 -7.34 -2.43
C TYR A 237 22.53 -7.56 -0.96
N ALA A 238 22.07 -8.75 -0.60
CA ALA A 238 21.53 -9.05 0.72
C ALA A 238 21.85 -10.48 1.16
N TYR A 239 21.79 -10.72 2.46
CA TYR A 239 21.91 -12.04 3.07
C TYR A 239 20.80 -12.28 4.11
N GLY A 240 20.65 -13.55 4.53
CA GLY A 240 19.54 -13.92 5.41
C GLY A 240 18.19 -13.63 4.79
N ILE A 241 18.07 -13.82 3.47
CA ILE A 241 16.85 -13.52 2.71
C ILE A 241 15.82 -14.59 3.00
N HIS A 242 14.71 -14.16 3.55
CA HIS A 242 13.54 -14.98 3.81
C HIS A 242 12.36 -14.52 2.97
N PHE A 243 11.55 -15.47 2.54
CA PHE A 243 10.30 -15.21 1.84
C PHE A 243 9.13 -15.79 2.65
N VAL A 244 8.08 -14.99 2.83
CA VAL A 244 6.85 -15.40 3.51
C VAL A 244 5.69 -15.34 2.52
N ASP A 245 4.99 -16.45 2.40
CA ASP A 245 3.76 -16.54 1.62
C ASP A 245 2.62 -15.83 2.37
N MET A 246 2.10 -14.76 1.78
CA MET A 246 1.01 -13.96 2.32
C MET A 246 -0.29 -14.14 1.51
N ARG A 247 -0.38 -15.19 0.66
CA ARG A 247 -1.57 -15.44 -0.16
C ARG A 247 -2.79 -15.88 0.65
N ASN A 248 -2.56 -16.44 1.83
CA ASN A 248 -3.62 -16.98 2.67
C ASN A 248 -3.48 -16.58 4.15
N PRO A 249 -3.41 -15.29 4.49
CA PRO A 249 -3.31 -14.87 5.87
C PRO A 249 -4.64 -15.11 6.61
N ASP A 250 -4.58 -15.55 7.87
CA ASP A 250 -5.76 -15.93 8.65
C ASP A 250 -6.73 -14.77 8.88
N TYR A 251 -6.20 -13.55 8.98
CA TYR A 251 -6.99 -12.34 9.19
C TYR A 251 -7.70 -11.81 7.94
N ALA A 252 -7.43 -12.34 6.75
CA ALA A 252 -8.06 -11.88 5.52
C ALA A 252 -9.25 -12.76 5.14
N PRO A 253 -10.43 -12.17 4.87
CA PRO A 253 -11.59 -12.90 4.37
C PRO A 253 -11.29 -13.66 3.07
N GLY A 254 -11.87 -14.87 2.91
CA GLY A 254 -11.59 -15.76 1.79
C GLY A 254 -11.83 -15.14 0.41
N PHE A 255 -12.86 -14.30 0.25
CA PHE A 255 -13.14 -13.62 -1.01
C PHE A 255 -12.05 -12.62 -1.42
N LEU A 256 -11.36 -11.98 -0.45
CA LEU A 256 -10.23 -11.08 -0.73
C LEU A 256 -9.00 -11.85 -1.21
N LYS A 257 -8.78 -13.06 -0.68
CA LYS A 257 -7.67 -13.94 -1.08
C LYS A 257 -7.82 -14.36 -2.55
N LYS A 258 -9.06 -14.61 -3.00
CA LYS A 258 -9.34 -15.05 -4.38
C LYS A 258 -9.37 -13.93 -5.42
N TYR A 259 -9.97 -12.78 -5.08
CA TYR A 259 -10.33 -11.73 -6.05
C TYR A 259 -9.55 -10.43 -5.91
N TYR A 260 -8.65 -10.34 -4.93
CA TYR A 260 -7.86 -9.15 -4.68
C TYR A 260 -6.35 -9.47 -4.64
N LYS A 261 -5.52 -8.42 -4.62
CA LYS A 261 -4.05 -8.53 -4.59
C LYS A 261 -3.50 -9.44 -3.48
N ILE A 262 -4.24 -9.65 -2.38
CA ILE A 262 -3.85 -10.50 -1.26
C ILE A 262 -3.50 -11.91 -1.73
N GLY A 263 -4.26 -12.49 -2.67
CA GLY A 263 -3.97 -13.82 -3.22
C GLY A 263 -2.66 -13.94 -4.03
N LYS A 264 -1.91 -12.84 -4.15
CA LYS A 264 -0.60 -12.80 -4.82
C LYS A 264 0.50 -12.20 -3.93
N MET A 265 0.18 -11.87 -2.69
CA MET A 265 1.12 -11.18 -1.80
C MET A 265 2.17 -12.12 -1.21
N GLY A 266 3.32 -11.54 -0.95
CA GLY A 266 4.40 -12.14 -0.17
C GLY A 266 5.22 -11.06 0.53
N ILE A 267 6.01 -11.44 1.52
CA ILE A 267 6.99 -10.57 2.15
C ILE A 267 8.38 -11.15 1.93
N ILE A 268 9.29 -10.35 1.37
CA ILE A 268 10.73 -10.62 1.33
C ILE A 268 11.39 -9.76 2.40
N TYR A 269 12.20 -10.35 3.25
CA TYR A 269 12.93 -9.62 4.28
C TYR A 269 14.32 -10.21 4.52
N GLY A 270 15.24 -9.41 5.06
CA GLY A 270 16.60 -9.80 5.30
C GLY A 270 17.49 -8.63 5.71
N ARG A 271 18.79 -8.76 5.46
CA ARG A 271 19.80 -7.73 5.74
C ARG A 271 20.58 -7.39 4.47
N LYS A 272 20.87 -6.10 4.27
CA LYS A 272 21.80 -5.67 3.23
C LYS A 272 23.19 -6.21 3.53
N LYS A 273 23.94 -6.61 2.50
CA LYS A 273 25.35 -7.01 2.66
C LYS A 273 26.17 -5.86 3.25
N GLU A 274 27.15 -6.23 4.05
CA GLU A 274 28.24 -5.33 4.42
C GLU A 274 28.98 -4.92 3.14
N ASN A 275 29.51 -3.72 3.09
CA ASN A 275 30.49 -3.43 2.05
C ASN A 275 31.71 -4.32 2.38
N ASN A 276 32.05 -5.24 1.50
CA ASN A 276 33.35 -5.87 1.56
C ASN A 276 34.33 -4.76 1.17
N ASP A 277 34.91 -4.10 2.15
CA ASP A 277 36.19 -3.45 1.95
C ASP A 277 37.18 -4.60 1.71
N ASP A 278 37.61 -4.75 0.44
CA ASP A 278 38.73 -5.62 0.06
C ASP A 278 40.05 -5.23 0.77
#